data_4f1caea76bbfa6d0dcb6647c8564b416
#
_entry.id   4f1caea76bbfa6d0dcb6647c8564b416
#
_cell.length_a   1.000
_cell.length_b   1.000
_cell.length_c   1.000
_cell.angle_alpha   90.00
_cell.angle_beta   90.00
_cell.angle_gamma   90.00
#
_symmetry.space_group_name_H-M   'P 1'
#
loop_
_entity.id
_entity.type
_entity.pdbx_description
1 polymer ?
#
loop_
_entity_poly.entity_id
_entity_poly.type
_entity_poly.pdbx_seq_one_letter_code
_entity_poly.pdbx_strand_id
1 'polypeptide(L)'
;LWFWSLGKRRLFGLILLAAILSLLIAEWGWRHEPKANFYLLPTRAWELLVGSLIAFAPRPTALAGFGARTLQQWGPVAGLGLVVYSLFWFDESTPIPSVYALAPVGGTALIIATATPGHPVSRLLTARPLVAIGLISYSAYLWHQPLFAFARIRMLEEPGLILATVLSLLSLVLAYLSWRFVEAPFRRRNSPLTRAPLIPAAITLSVLGL
;
A
#
# COMPACT_ATOMS: atom_id res chain seq x y z
N LEU A 1 15.88 -18.91 -5.18
CA LEU A 1 16.72 -19.78 -4.33
C LEU A 1 18.06 -19.13 -3.94
N TRP A 2 18.64 -18.27 -4.78
CA TRP A 2 19.95 -17.62 -4.53
C TRP A 2 19.96 -16.63 -3.35
N PHE A 3 18.83 -15.96 -3.08
CA PHE A 3 18.70 -15.01 -1.97
C PHE A 3 18.72 -15.65 -0.56
N TRP A 4 18.47 -16.95 -0.44
CA TRP A 4 18.50 -17.66 0.85
C TRP A 4 19.92 -17.96 1.36
N SER A 5 20.92 -17.91 0.49
CA SER A 5 22.34 -18.07 0.87
C SER A 5 22.96 -16.78 1.42
N LEU A 6 22.32 -15.63 1.18
CA LEU A 6 22.71 -14.34 1.75
C LEU A 6 22.22 -14.30 3.20
N GLY A 7 23.11 -14.27 4.18
CA GLY A 7 22.73 -14.15 5.59
C GLY A 7 21.78 -12.97 5.83
N LYS A 8 20.86 -13.10 6.80
CA LYS A 8 19.81 -12.09 7.10
C LYS A 8 20.32 -10.63 7.18
N ARG A 9 21.53 -10.41 7.71
CA ARG A 9 22.13 -9.07 7.81
C ARG A 9 22.49 -8.48 6.45
N ARG A 10 23.03 -9.29 5.53
CA ARG A 10 23.37 -8.82 4.18
C ARG A 10 22.10 -8.50 3.37
N LEU A 11 21.09 -9.35 3.49
CA LEU A 11 19.80 -9.12 2.84
C LEU A 11 19.13 -7.83 3.34
N PHE A 12 19.10 -7.61 4.66
CA PHE A 12 18.62 -6.37 5.25
C PHE A 12 19.37 -5.15 4.70
N GLY A 13 20.71 -5.20 4.65
CA GLY A 13 21.54 -4.12 4.11
C GLY A 13 21.26 -3.82 2.63
N LEU A 14 21.07 -4.85 1.82
CA LEU A 14 20.72 -4.68 0.39
C LEU A 14 19.33 -4.04 0.21
N ILE A 15 18.33 -4.48 0.99
CA ILE A 15 16.98 -3.91 0.94
C ILE A 15 17.01 -2.45 1.40
N LEU A 16 17.76 -2.15 2.47
CA LEU A 16 17.92 -0.78 2.96
C LEU A 16 18.61 0.12 1.93
N LEU A 17 19.68 -0.35 1.32
CA LEU A 17 20.37 0.38 0.25
C LEU A 17 19.43 0.64 -0.93
N ALA A 18 18.70 -0.39 -1.38
CA ALA A 18 17.75 -0.26 -2.47
C ALA A 18 16.63 0.74 -2.13
N ALA A 19 16.12 0.74 -0.88
CA ALA A 19 15.11 1.69 -0.43
C ALA A 19 15.65 3.12 -0.44
N ILE A 20 16.87 3.35 0.05
CA ILE A 20 17.51 4.68 0.03
C ILE A 20 17.72 5.16 -1.40
N LEU A 21 18.26 4.33 -2.27
CA LEU A 21 18.47 4.67 -3.68
C LEU A 21 17.15 5.00 -4.38
N SER A 22 16.10 4.21 -4.15
CA SER A 22 14.77 4.45 -4.69
C SER A 22 14.18 5.79 -4.23
N LEU A 23 14.33 6.13 -2.93
CA LEU A 23 13.89 7.41 -2.39
C LEU A 23 14.67 8.59 -2.98
N LEU A 24 16.00 8.44 -3.15
CA LEU A 24 16.83 9.48 -3.78
C LEU A 24 16.44 9.70 -5.24
N ILE A 25 16.16 8.62 -5.97
CA ILE A 25 15.66 8.72 -7.37
C ILE A 25 14.27 9.39 -7.38
N ALA A 26 13.39 9.08 -6.45
CA ALA A 26 12.08 9.72 -6.33
C ALA A 26 12.22 11.23 -6.04
N GLU A 27 13.12 11.58 -5.14
CA GLU A 27 13.37 12.97 -4.75
C GLU A 27 14.00 13.80 -5.88
N TRP A 28 14.87 13.19 -6.68
CA TRP A 28 15.40 13.81 -7.88
C TRP A 28 14.35 13.88 -9.00
N GLY A 29 13.59 12.80 -9.19
CA GLY A 29 12.65 12.63 -10.30
C GLY A 29 11.48 13.60 -10.26
N TRP A 30 10.92 13.93 -9.08
CA TRP A 30 9.80 14.86 -9.01
C TRP A 30 10.19 16.29 -9.45
N ARG A 31 11.48 16.68 -9.32
CA ARG A 31 11.98 18.00 -9.75
C ARG A 31 12.23 18.09 -11.24
N HIS A 32 12.51 16.97 -11.93
CA HIS A 32 12.90 16.95 -13.32
C HIS A 32 11.82 16.39 -14.24
N GLU A 33 11.21 15.27 -13.86
CA GLU A 33 10.22 14.53 -14.65
C GLU A 33 9.08 14.01 -13.78
N PRO A 34 8.18 14.89 -13.27
CA PRO A 34 7.13 14.53 -12.31
C PRO A 34 6.23 13.40 -12.81
N LYS A 35 5.85 13.42 -14.11
CA LYS A 35 5.00 12.38 -14.70
C LYS A 35 5.67 11.01 -14.70
N ALA A 36 6.92 10.94 -15.17
CA ALA A 36 7.69 9.70 -15.18
C ALA A 36 7.92 9.19 -13.76
N ASN A 37 8.25 10.09 -12.83
CA ASN A 37 8.44 9.77 -11.41
C ASN A 37 7.22 9.09 -10.80
N PHE A 38 6.02 9.53 -11.14
CA PHE A 38 4.78 8.96 -10.61
C PHE A 38 4.52 7.53 -11.09
N TYR A 39 4.85 7.20 -12.35
CA TYR A 39 4.52 5.90 -12.95
C TYR A 39 5.65 4.86 -12.86
N LEU A 40 6.89 5.28 -12.65
CA LEU A 40 8.02 4.37 -12.65
C LEU A 40 8.13 3.59 -11.33
N LEU A 41 8.33 2.28 -11.43
CA LEU A 41 8.53 1.41 -10.27
C LEU A 41 9.76 1.79 -9.42
N PRO A 42 10.93 2.14 -9.99
CA PRO A 42 12.10 2.48 -9.19
C PRO A 42 11.91 3.64 -8.22
N THR A 43 11.03 4.59 -8.52
CA THR A 43 10.76 5.77 -7.70
C THR A 43 9.77 5.50 -6.56
N ARG A 44 9.02 4.40 -6.64
CA ARG A 44 8.02 3.97 -5.65
C ARG A 44 8.43 2.72 -4.85
N ALA A 45 9.49 2.04 -5.29
CA ALA A 45 9.91 0.78 -4.68
C ALA A 45 10.26 0.93 -3.19
N TRP A 46 10.79 2.07 -2.77
CA TRP A 46 11.14 2.33 -1.38
C TRP A 46 9.94 2.22 -0.42
N GLU A 47 8.73 2.59 -0.85
CA GLU A 47 7.50 2.47 -0.06
C GLU A 47 7.22 1.02 0.32
N LEU A 48 7.39 0.10 -0.63
CA LEU A 48 7.24 -1.34 -0.42
C LEU A 48 8.42 -1.93 0.36
N LEU A 49 9.63 -1.43 0.08
CA LEU A 49 10.85 -1.92 0.74
C LEU A 49 10.88 -1.54 2.23
N VAL A 50 10.29 -0.42 2.63
CA VAL A 50 10.10 -0.06 4.05
C VAL A 50 9.27 -1.15 4.76
N GLY A 51 8.18 -1.62 4.16
CA GLY A 51 7.40 -2.73 4.69
C GLY A 51 8.22 -4.02 4.85
N SER A 52 9.09 -4.31 3.87
CA SER A 52 10.00 -5.44 3.92
C SER A 52 11.04 -5.30 5.04
N LEU A 53 11.59 -4.10 5.24
CA LEU A 53 12.55 -3.83 6.33
C LEU A 53 11.95 -4.06 7.72
N ILE A 54 10.67 -3.69 7.91
CA ILE A 54 9.96 -3.92 9.17
C ILE A 54 9.85 -5.43 9.47
N ALA A 55 9.69 -6.26 8.45
CA ALA A 55 9.62 -7.71 8.63
C ALA A 55 10.93 -8.32 9.18
N PHE A 56 12.07 -7.66 8.97
CA PHE A 56 13.36 -8.06 9.55
C PHE A 56 13.63 -7.46 10.93
N ALA A 57 12.92 -6.40 11.31
CA ALA A 57 13.12 -5.75 12.59
C ALA A 57 12.63 -6.65 13.75
N PRO A 58 13.38 -6.72 14.86
CA PRO A 58 12.88 -7.38 16.05
C PRO A 58 11.64 -6.66 16.56
N ARG A 59 10.57 -7.41 16.85
CA ARG A 59 9.35 -6.81 17.40
C ARG A 59 9.68 -6.14 18.74
N PRO A 60 9.14 -4.94 19.02
CA PRO A 60 9.33 -4.27 20.29
C PRO A 60 8.91 -5.10 21.52
N THR A 61 7.98 -6.05 21.32
CA THR A 61 7.58 -7.03 22.34
C THR A 61 8.72 -7.97 22.74
N ALA A 62 9.73 -8.18 21.86
CA ALA A 62 10.92 -8.95 22.17
C ALA A 62 12.02 -8.13 22.85
N LEU A 63 11.87 -6.79 22.90
CA LEU A 63 12.81 -5.90 23.54
C LEU A 63 12.33 -5.64 24.98
N ALA A 64 13.18 -5.92 25.97
CA ALA A 64 12.93 -5.58 27.35
C ALA A 64 13.49 -4.19 27.65
N GLY A 65 12.72 -3.33 28.36
CA GLY A 65 13.20 -2.04 28.82
C GLY A 65 12.21 -0.91 28.70
N PHE A 66 12.53 0.23 29.34
CA PHE A 66 11.67 1.42 29.36
C PHE A 66 11.40 1.98 27.96
N GLY A 67 12.41 2.06 27.11
CA GLY A 67 12.27 2.55 25.74
C GLY A 67 11.33 1.71 24.86
N ALA A 68 11.32 0.38 25.04
CA ALA A 68 10.41 -0.50 24.32
C ALA A 68 8.95 -0.27 24.72
N ARG A 69 8.68 -0.08 26.01
CA ARG A 69 7.33 0.23 26.53
C ARG A 69 6.82 1.56 26.00
N THR A 70 7.65 2.60 26.03
CA THR A 70 7.31 3.92 25.50
C THR A 70 7.01 3.85 24.00
N LEU A 71 7.81 3.11 23.24
CA LEU A 71 7.60 2.93 21.81
C LEU A 71 6.29 2.16 21.50
N GLN A 72 5.96 1.14 22.26
CA GLN A 72 4.69 0.41 22.13
C GLN A 72 3.48 1.27 22.50
N GLN A 73 3.63 2.19 23.46
CA GLN A 73 2.55 3.05 23.89
C GLN A 73 2.32 4.24 22.94
N TRP A 74 3.36 4.90 22.47
CA TRP A 74 3.25 6.13 21.70
C TRP A 74 3.47 5.92 20.19
N GLY A 75 4.18 4.86 19.80
CA GLY A 75 4.45 4.55 18.39
C GLY A 75 3.19 4.44 17.54
N PRO A 76 2.17 3.64 17.93
CA PRO A 76 0.96 3.53 17.15
C PRO A 76 0.18 4.86 17.05
N VAL A 77 0.20 5.67 18.13
CA VAL A 77 -0.47 6.98 18.16
C VAL A 77 0.24 7.96 17.23
N ALA A 78 1.55 8.06 17.33
CA ALA A 78 2.37 8.91 16.46
C ALA A 78 2.24 8.47 14.99
N GLY A 79 2.27 7.16 14.73
CA GLY A 79 2.07 6.61 13.40
C GLY A 79 0.70 6.95 12.81
N LEU A 80 -0.37 6.80 13.59
CA LEU A 80 -1.71 7.19 13.17
C LEU A 80 -1.79 8.71 12.94
N GLY A 81 -1.18 9.51 13.80
CA GLY A 81 -1.08 10.96 13.65
C GLY A 81 -0.41 11.38 12.34
N LEU A 82 0.69 10.72 11.94
CA LEU A 82 1.37 10.98 10.67
C LEU A 82 0.50 10.62 9.46
N VAL A 83 -0.24 9.51 9.52
CA VAL A 83 -1.17 9.10 8.45
C VAL A 83 -2.32 10.11 8.34
N VAL A 84 -2.93 10.48 9.46
CA VAL A 84 -4.03 11.47 9.50
C VAL A 84 -3.53 12.84 9.03
N TYR A 85 -2.35 13.27 9.50
CA TYR A 85 -1.71 14.50 9.01
C TYR A 85 -1.59 14.50 7.48
N SER A 86 -1.08 13.42 6.89
CA SER A 86 -0.93 13.32 5.44
C SER A 86 -2.26 13.42 4.70
N LEU A 87 -3.34 12.86 5.26
CA LEU A 87 -4.67 12.86 4.67
C LEU A 87 -5.30 14.26 4.57
N PHE A 88 -5.02 15.13 5.56
CA PHE A 88 -5.63 16.45 5.64
C PHE A 88 -4.75 17.60 5.13
N TRP A 89 -3.43 17.40 5.13
CA TRP A 89 -2.48 18.46 4.74
C TRP A 89 -1.88 18.28 3.35
N PHE A 90 -1.91 17.06 2.80
CA PHE A 90 -1.42 16.86 1.44
C PHE A 90 -2.52 17.14 0.44
N ASP A 91 -2.18 17.90 -0.59
CA ASP A 91 -3.04 18.30 -1.69
C ASP A 91 -2.42 17.89 -3.03
N GLU A 92 -3.07 18.30 -4.13
CA GLU A 92 -2.61 18.03 -5.50
C GLU A 92 -1.24 18.68 -5.82
N SER A 93 -0.84 19.70 -5.06
CA SER A 93 0.45 20.38 -5.21
C SER A 93 1.59 19.65 -4.51
N THR A 94 1.27 18.74 -3.59
CA THR A 94 2.27 17.97 -2.83
C THR A 94 2.95 16.94 -3.75
N PRO A 95 4.28 17.03 -3.95
CA PRO A 95 4.98 16.12 -4.85
C PRO A 95 5.02 14.70 -4.25
N ILE A 96 4.38 13.74 -4.93
CA ILE A 96 4.39 12.33 -4.57
C ILE A 96 4.70 11.50 -5.83
N PRO A 97 5.66 10.55 -5.77
CA PRO A 97 6.52 10.15 -4.65
C PRO A 97 7.70 11.10 -4.41
N SER A 98 7.93 11.45 -3.16
CA SER A 98 9.08 12.25 -2.70
C SER A 98 9.28 12.04 -1.20
N VAL A 99 10.11 12.85 -0.56
CA VAL A 99 10.30 12.84 0.91
C VAL A 99 8.99 13.12 1.68
N TYR A 100 8.01 13.80 1.09
CA TYR A 100 6.70 14.01 1.73
C TYR A 100 5.98 12.69 1.99
N ALA A 101 6.13 11.70 1.12
CA ALA A 101 5.54 10.37 1.31
C ALA A 101 6.15 9.60 2.52
N LEU A 102 7.27 10.09 3.11
CA LEU A 102 7.78 9.54 4.36
C LEU A 102 6.79 9.68 5.52
N ALA A 103 5.93 10.69 5.53
CA ALA A 103 4.95 10.87 6.59
C ALA A 103 3.92 9.70 6.61
N PRO A 104 3.16 9.41 5.54
CA PRO A 104 2.20 8.31 5.55
C PRO A 104 2.87 6.94 5.56
N VAL A 105 4.00 6.75 4.85
CA VAL A 105 4.72 5.48 4.82
C VAL A 105 5.37 5.19 6.17
N GLY A 106 6.07 6.17 6.75
CA GLY A 106 6.68 6.08 8.07
C GLY A 106 5.65 5.90 9.18
N GLY A 107 4.52 6.60 9.09
CA GLY A 107 3.38 6.45 10.00
C GLY A 107 2.82 5.02 9.98
N THR A 108 2.58 4.48 8.79
CA THR A 108 2.12 3.09 8.60
C THR A 108 3.17 2.09 9.10
N ALA A 109 4.44 2.32 8.78
CA ALA A 109 5.57 1.53 9.24
C ALA A 109 5.65 1.48 10.77
N LEU A 110 5.47 2.63 11.41
CA LEU A 110 5.48 2.76 12.86
C LEU A 110 4.32 2.01 13.51
N ILE A 111 3.11 2.10 12.96
CA ILE A 111 1.96 1.31 13.42
C ILE A 111 2.26 -0.19 13.31
N ILE A 112 2.71 -0.66 12.15
CA ILE A 112 2.98 -2.08 11.93
C ILE A 112 4.08 -2.60 12.88
N ALA A 113 5.13 -1.80 13.09
CA ALA A 113 6.24 -2.19 13.94
C ALA A 113 5.87 -2.22 15.44
N THR A 114 5.01 -1.31 15.92
CA THR A 114 4.84 -1.05 17.35
C THR A 114 3.47 -1.39 17.91
N ALA A 115 2.44 -1.56 17.06
CA ALA A 115 1.10 -1.86 17.50
C ALA A 115 1.01 -3.22 18.20
N THR A 116 0.42 -3.23 19.39
CA THR A 116 0.20 -4.44 20.21
C THR A 116 -1.28 -4.75 20.33
N PRO A 117 -1.65 -6.02 20.52
CA PRO A 117 -3.04 -6.39 20.83
C PRO A 117 -3.55 -5.64 22.06
N GLY A 118 -4.75 -5.08 21.97
CA GLY A 118 -5.37 -4.32 23.07
C GLY A 118 -5.07 -2.82 23.08
N HIS A 119 -4.09 -2.35 22.33
CA HIS A 119 -3.83 -0.91 22.19
C HIS A 119 -5.00 -0.21 21.49
N PRO A 120 -5.40 1.05 21.90
CA PRO A 120 -6.56 1.75 21.31
C PRO A 120 -6.49 1.88 19.78
N VAL A 121 -5.32 2.22 19.22
CA VAL A 121 -5.11 2.30 17.77
C VAL A 121 -5.33 0.94 17.11
N SER A 122 -4.84 -0.15 17.72
CA SER A 122 -5.05 -1.51 17.21
C SER A 122 -6.53 -1.87 17.21
N ARG A 123 -7.27 -1.54 18.29
CA ARG A 123 -8.72 -1.76 18.37
C ARG A 123 -9.47 -0.99 17.30
N LEU A 124 -9.09 0.28 17.08
CA LEU A 124 -9.66 1.11 16.02
C LEU A 124 -9.42 0.48 14.64
N LEU A 125 -8.18 0.16 14.30
CA LEU A 125 -7.82 -0.38 12.98
C LEU A 125 -8.34 -1.80 12.74
N THR A 126 -8.60 -2.58 13.80
CA THR A 126 -9.22 -3.91 13.70
C THR A 126 -10.74 -3.88 13.78
N ALA A 127 -11.35 -2.71 13.89
CA ALA A 127 -12.80 -2.58 13.85
C ALA A 127 -13.38 -3.11 12.52
N ARG A 128 -14.44 -3.90 12.61
CA ARG A 128 -15.06 -4.58 11.46
C ARG A 128 -15.28 -3.70 10.24
N PRO A 129 -15.81 -2.46 10.36
CA PRO A 129 -16.02 -1.60 9.19
C PRO A 129 -14.71 -1.18 8.53
N LEU A 130 -13.66 -0.82 9.30
CA LEU A 130 -12.36 -0.44 8.75
C LEU A 130 -11.67 -1.62 8.05
N VAL A 131 -11.74 -2.81 8.64
CA VAL A 131 -11.23 -4.03 8.00
C VAL A 131 -12.00 -4.34 6.71
N ALA A 132 -13.32 -4.20 6.71
CA ALA A 132 -14.14 -4.41 5.52
C ALA A 132 -13.77 -3.44 4.38
N ILE A 133 -13.60 -2.15 4.69
CA ILE A 133 -13.11 -1.14 3.73
C ILE A 133 -11.73 -1.53 3.20
N GLY A 134 -10.81 -1.92 4.08
CA GLY A 134 -9.46 -2.36 3.68
C GLY A 134 -9.48 -3.57 2.75
N LEU A 135 -10.39 -4.53 2.97
CA LEU A 135 -10.50 -5.72 2.13
C LEU A 135 -10.96 -5.42 0.70
N ILE A 136 -11.83 -4.44 0.52
CA ILE A 136 -12.35 -4.06 -0.80
C ILE A 136 -11.55 -2.93 -1.46
N SER A 137 -10.61 -2.31 -0.75
CA SER A 137 -9.90 -1.10 -1.19
C SER A 137 -9.13 -1.30 -2.49
N TYR A 138 -8.48 -2.44 -2.68
CA TYR A 138 -7.76 -2.76 -3.91
C TYR A 138 -8.72 -2.87 -5.11
N SER A 139 -9.80 -3.61 -4.97
CA SER A 139 -10.82 -3.69 -6.01
C SER A 139 -11.49 -2.33 -6.28
N ALA A 140 -11.71 -1.50 -5.24
CA ALA A 140 -12.23 -0.15 -5.40
C ALA A 140 -11.27 0.72 -6.22
N TYR A 141 -9.97 0.63 -5.94
CA TYR A 141 -8.94 1.32 -6.73
C TYR A 141 -8.95 0.87 -8.19
N LEU A 142 -9.12 -0.41 -8.48
CA LEU A 142 -9.17 -0.91 -9.86
C LEU A 142 -10.41 -0.43 -10.62
N TRP A 143 -11.56 -0.31 -9.97
CA TRP A 143 -12.80 0.07 -10.64
C TRP A 143 -13.02 1.57 -10.76
N HIS A 144 -12.60 2.38 -9.77
CA HIS A 144 -12.85 3.81 -9.81
C HIS A 144 -12.11 4.49 -10.98
N GLN A 145 -10.86 4.10 -11.26
CA GLN A 145 -10.05 4.71 -12.33
C GLN A 145 -10.70 4.59 -13.72
N PRO A 146 -11.08 3.38 -14.20
CA PRO A 146 -11.76 3.24 -15.49
C PRO A 146 -13.10 3.99 -15.53
N LEU A 147 -13.92 3.90 -14.48
CA LEU A 147 -15.23 4.54 -14.45
C LEU A 147 -15.12 6.06 -14.60
N PHE A 148 -14.24 6.69 -13.84
CA PHE A 148 -14.02 8.14 -13.94
C PHE A 148 -13.33 8.53 -15.25
N ALA A 149 -12.39 7.73 -15.75
CA ALA A 149 -11.73 7.98 -17.03
C ALA A 149 -12.73 7.95 -18.20
N PHE A 150 -13.61 6.93 -18.25
CA PHE A 150 -14.65 6.86 -19.28
C PHE A 150 -15.66 8.01 -19.18
N ALA A 151 -16.03 8.42 -17.97
CA ALA A 151 -16.90 9.57 -17.77
C ALA A 151 -16.28 10.86 -18.32
N ARG A 152 -15.00 11.14 -18.00
CA ARG A 152 -14.27 12.31 -18.51
C ARG A 152 -14.14 12.31 -20.03
N ILE A 153 -13.81 11.16 -20.62
CA ILE A 153 -13.68 11.04 -22.10
C ILE A 153 -15.04 11.32 -22.77
N ARG A 154 -16.14 10.87 -22.18
CA ARG A 154 -17.46 11.02 -22.76
C ARG A 154 -18.06 12.40 -22.62
N MET A 155 -17.76 13.08 -21.52
CA MET A 155 -18.35 14.38 -21.20
C MET A 155 -17.48 15.58 -21.61
N LEU A 156 -16.18 15.35 -21.90
CA LEU A 156 -15.15 16.38 -22.19
C LEU A 156 -14.96 17.41 -21.05
N GLU A 157 -15.69 17.24 -19.94
CA GLU A 157 -15.67 18.07 -18.74
C GLU A 157 -15.58 17.19 -17.50
N GLU A 158 -15.28 17.80 -16.34
CA GLU A 158 -15.30 17.07 -15.08
C GLU A 158 -16.73 16.65 -14.71
N PRO A 159 -16.92 15.39 -14.23
CA PRO A 159 -18.24 14.92 -13.85
C PRO A 159 -18.83 15.78 -12.72
N GLY A 160 -20.02 16.33 -12.93
CA GLY A 160 -20.72 17.05 -11.88
C GLY A 160 -20.95 16.20 -10.63
N LEU A 161 -21.21 16.85 -9.49
CA LEU A 161 -21.29 16.22 -8.17
C LEU A 161 -22.22 14.98 -8.13
N ILE A 162 -23.37 15.04 -8.79
CA ILE A 162 -24.33 13.92 -8.83
C ILE A 162 -23.72 12.73 -9.55
N LEU A 163 -23.12 12.93 -10.74
CA LEU A 163 -22.50 11.85 -11.51
C LEU A 163 -21.28 11.29 -10.79
N ALA A 164 -20.45 12.14 -10.19
CA ALA A 164 -19.31 11.72 -9.40
C ALA A 164 -19.74 10.82 -8.21
N THR A 165 -20.83 11.18 -7.54
CA THR A 165 -21.40 10.36 -6.45
C THR A 165 -21.90 9.02 -6.96
N VAL A 166 -22.62 8.99 -8.08
CA VAL A 166 -23.12 7.75 -8.69
C VAL A 166 -21.96 6.84 -9.11
N LEU A 167 -20.93 7.40 -9.76
CA LEU A 167 -19.75 6.64 -10.16
C LEU A 167 -18.97 6.10 -8.96
N SER A 168 -18.86 6.87 -7.89
CA SER A 168 -18.23 6.41 -6.65
C SER A 168 -19.00 5.26 -6.01
N LEU A 169 -20.32 5.34 -5.91
CA LEU A 169 -21.16 4.26 -5.40
C LEU A 169 -21.08 3.02 -6.30
N LEU A 170 -21.13 3.20 -7.62
CA LEU A 170 -20.97 2.10 -8.58
C LEU A 170 -19.60 1.42 -8.43
N SER A 171 -18.52 2.20 -8.26
CA SER A 171 -17.18 1.64 -8.04
C SER A 171 -17.10 0.80 -6.77
N LEU A 172 -17.77 1.22 -5.69
CA LEU A 172 -17.83 0.45 -4.44
C LEU A 172 -18.63 -0.85 -4.58
N VAL A 173 -19.74 -0.82 -5.31
CA VAL A 173 -20.52 -2.03 -5.60
C VAL A 173 -19.70 -3.02 -6.43
N LEU A 174 -19.07 -2.56 -7.51
CA LEU A 174 -18.21 -3.40 -8.35
C LEU A 174 -16.99 -3.90 -7.58
N ALA A 175 -16.41 -3.08 -6.71
CA ALA A 175 -15.34 -3.49 -5.82
C ALA A 175 -15.75 -4.62 -4.88
N TYR A 176 -16.91 -4.50 -4.25
CA TYR A 176 -17.45 -5.56 -3.39
C TYR A 176 -17.69 -6.86 -4.17
N LEU A 177 -18.28 -6.78 -5.36
CA LEU A 177 -18.52 -7.95 -6.21
C LEU A 177 -17.20 -8.60 -6.64
N SER A 178 -16.22 -7.80 -7.10
CA SER A 178 -14.89 -8.29 -7.44
C SER A 178 -14.20 -8.96 -6.26
N TRP A 179 -14.22 -8.30 -5.10
CA TRP A 179 -13.65 -8.88 -3.89
C TRP A 179 -14.34 -10.21 -3.53
N ARG A 180 -15.67 -10.24 -3.54
CA ARG A 180 -16.46 -11.41 -3.10
C ARG A 180 -16.32 -12.61 -4.03
N PHE A 181 -16.35 -12.39 -5.35
CA PHE A 181 -16.43 -13.46 -6.34
C PHE A 181 -15.09 -13.78 -7.01
N VAL A 182 -14.16 -12.82 -7.03
CA VAL A 182 -12.84 -13.00 -7.64
C VAL A 182 -11.77 -13.14 -6.57
N GLU A 183 -11.51 -12.09 -5.79
CA GLU A 183 -10.37 -12.11 -4.86
C GLU A 183 -10.52 -13.11 -3.70
N ALA A 184 -11.67 -13.12 -3.03
CA ALA A 184 -11.87 -13.96 -1.84
C ALA A 184 -11.72 -15.47 -2.12
N PRO A 185 -12.18 -16.03 -3.25
CA PRO A 185 -11.93 -17.42 -3.60
C PRO A 185 -10.46 -17.75 -3.82
N PHE A 186 -9.69 -16.83 -4.47
CA PHE A 186 -8.26 -17.05 -4.72
C PHE A 186 -7.39 -16.91 -3.47
N ARG A 187 -7.80 -16.08 -2.50
CA ARG A 187 -7.08 -15.92 -1.23
C ARG A 187 -7.24 -17.11 -0.28
N ARG A 188 -8.21 -17.99 -0.50
CA ARG A 188 -8.38 -19.20 0.32
C ARG A 188 -7.27 -20.21 0.01
N ARG A 189 -6.46 -20.55 1.00
CA ARG A 189 -5.27 -21.43 0.91
C ARG A 189 -5.55 -22.83 0.31
N ASN A 190 -6.81 -23.28 0.27
CA ASN A 190 -7.26 -24.54 -0.28
C ASN A 190 -8.21 -24.38 -1.49
N SER A 191 -8.12 -23.28 -2.24
CA SER A 191 -8.92 -23.13 -3.43
C SER A 191 -8.49 -24.16 -4.49
N PRO A 192 -9.42 -24.93 -5.08
CA PRO A 192 -9.11 -25.83 -6.20
C PRO A 192 -8.51 -25.06 -7.39
N LEU A 193 -8.79 -23.78 -7.52
CA LEU A 193 -8.25 -22.89 -8.55
C LEU A 193 -6.74 -22.64 -8.39
N THR A 194 -6.18 -22.71 -7.19
CA THR A 194 -4.73 -22.58 -6.98
C THR A 194 -3.94 -23.82 -7.40
N ARG A 195 -4.62 -24.95 -7.65
CA ARG A 195 -4.04 -26.19 -8.17
C ARG A 195 -4.20 -26.32 -9.69
N ALA A 196 -5.00 -25.46 -10.32
CA ALA A 196 -5.19 -25.51 -11.75
C ALA A 196 -3.99 -24.90 -12.51
N PRO A 197 -3.57 -25.47 -13.65
CA PRO A 197 -2.46 -24.97 -14.45
C PRO A 197 -2.74 -23.62 -15.15
N LEU A 198 -3.82 -22.94 -14.77
CA LEU A 198 -4.23 -21.65 -15.33
C LEU A 198 -3.28 -20.51 -14.99
N ILE A 199 -2.61 -20.56 -13.82
CA ILE A 199 -1.67 -19.54 -13.40
C ILE A 199 -0.43 -19.49 -14.32
N PRO A 200 0.25 -20.61 -14.61
CA PRO A 200 1.36 -20.57 -15.57
C PRO A 200 0.89 -20.21 -17.00
N ALA A 201 -0.32 -20.62 -17.41
CA ALA A 201 -0.87 -20.25 -18.71
C ALA A 201 -1.18 -18.74 -18.81
N ALA A 202 -1.72 -18.12 -17.77
CA ALA A 202 -1.96 -16.67 -17.73
C ALA A 202 -0.64 -15.87 -17.72
N ILE A 203 0.37 -16.34 -17.00
CA ILE A 203 1.71 -15.72 -17.00
C ILE A 203 2.37 -15.84 -18.37
N THR A 204 2.30 -17.01 -19.01
CA THR A 204 2.86 -17.20 -20.36
C THR A 204 2.13 -16.35 -21.40
N LEU A 205 0.83 -16.22 -21.35
CA LEU A 205 0.06 -15.33 -22.25
C LEU A 205 0.41 -13.85 -22.03
N SER A 206 0.57 -13.42 -20.77
CA SER A 206 0.99 -12.04 -20.44
C SER A 206 2.43 -11.73 -20.88
N VAL A 207 3.33 -12.70 -20.83
CA VAL A 207 4.73 -12.55 -21.27
C VAL A 207 4.85 -12.57 -22.80
N LEU A 208 3.97 -13.29 -23.50
CA LEU A 208 3.95 -13.36 -24.96
C LEU A 208 3.23 -12.18 -25.62
N GLY A 209 2.65 -11.25 -24.84
CA GLY A 209 2.04 -10.03 -25.38
C GLY A 209 0.77 -10.26 -26.20
N LEU A 210 0.08 -11.36 -25.96
CA LEU A 210 -1.22 -11.69 -26.56
C LEU A 210 -2.37 -11.36 -25.63
#